data_605087e4cb4924d39dd297150de70a29
#
_entry.id   605087e4cb4924d39dd297150de70a29
#
_cell.length_a   1.000
_cell.length_b   1.000
_cell.length_c   1.000
_cell.angle_alpha   90.00
_cell.angle_beta   90.00
_cell.angle_gamma   90.00
#
_symmetry.space_group_name_H-M   'P 1'
#
loop_
_entity.id
_entity.type
_entity.pdbx_description
1 polymer ?
#
loop_
_entity_poly.entity_id
_entity_poly.type
_entity_poly.pdbx_seq_one_letter_code
_entity_poly.pdbx_strand_id
1 'polypeptide(L)'
;MSAQPKNTTAPLAEPKQAAAKVLAGRLGPTASRWLGPTALAVFVLFAIDTFLVVQNEVLPFDVPIATFIQSVNWGPLVYPMELINISAGIWQVLIGAVAVVALFIVERRAGWLLLIGSISSALDNIIKLVISRQRPPADLVHILNPTTGFSYPSGHAVFFTWLSFMLAFSLAPRLARRVRAIPWILAGAVIVLTCLARVWAGAHWPSDVLGGVLLGIGWSAFVLWLPERWLPSPTFKWFYPMNSEADPVDQR
;
A
#
# COMPACT_ATOMS: atom_id res chain seq x y z
N MET A 1 -14.89 -66.44 -11.98
CA MET A 1 -13.79 -65.44 -11.92
C MET A 1 -14.43 -64.04 -12.04
N SER A 2 -14.65 -63.40 -10.89
CA SER A 2 -15.28 -62.08 -10.83
C SER A 2 -14.17 -61.03 -10.62
N ALA A 3 -14.00 -60.17 -11.59
CA ALA A 3 -13.02 -59.06 -11.52
C ALA A 3 -13.63 -57.93 -10.66
N GLN A 4 -12.98 -57.62 -9.52
CA GLN A 4 -13.30 -56.44 -8.72
C GLN A 4 -12.79 -55.17 -9.44
N PRO A 5 -13.58 -54.05 -9.47
CA PRO A 5 -13.09 -52.77 -9.97
C PRO A 5 -12.12 -52.14 -8.96
N LYS A 6 -10.93 -51.80 -9.43
CA LYS A 6 -9.95 -51.01 -8.66
C LYS A 6 -10.48 -49.60 -8.49
N ASN A 7 -10.94 -49.29 -7.28
CA ASN A 7 -11.27 -47.91 -6.85
C ASN A 7 -9.94 -47.14 -6.68
N THR A 8 -9.51 -46.43 -7.71
CA THR A 8 -8.44 -45.44 -7.64
C THR A 8 -9.02 -44.09 -7.19
N THR A 9 -9.25 -43.92 -5.88
CA THR A 9 -9.47 -42.60 -5.29
C THR A 9 -8.14 -41.87 -5.30
N ALA A 10 -8.01 -40.89 -6.19
CA ALA A 10 -6.89 -39.96 -6.13
C ALA A 10 -6.87 -39.29 -4.74
N PRO A 11 -5.70 -39.17 -4.08
CA PRO A 11 -5.63 -38.53 -2.78
C PRO A 11 -6.08 -37.07 -2.90
N LEU A 12 -7.08 -36.70 -2.08
CA LEU A 12 -7.53 -35.30 -1.94
C LEU A 12 -6.31 -34.47 -1.54
N ALA A 13 -5.88 -33.57 -2.42
CA ALA A 13 -4.78 -32.65 -2.14
C ALA A 13 -5.08 -31.90 -0.84
N GLU A 14 -4.15 -31.93 0.12
CA GLU A 14 -4.32 -31.26 1.40
C GLU A 14 -4.75 -29.80 1.23
N PRO A 15 -5.64 -29.26 2.08
CA PRO A 15 -6.16 -27.89 1.99
C PRO A 15 -5.06 -26.84 1.90
N LYS A 16 -3.90 -27.11 2.49
CA LYS A 16 -2.69 -26.27 2.42
C LYS A 16 -2.11 -26.18 1.01
N GLN A 17 -2.09 -27.28 0.26
CA GLN A 17 -1.60 -27.30 -1.13
C GLN A 17 -2.59 -26.63 -2.08
N ALA A 18 -3.89 -26.77 -1.83
CA ALA A 18 -4.91 -26.08 -2.60
C ALA A 18 -4.86 -24.56 -2.39
N ALA A 19 -4.68 -24.09 -1.15
CA ALA A 19 -4.51 -22.67 -0.84
C ALA A 19 -3.21 -22.10 -1.44
N ALA A 20 -2.10 -22.81 -1.36
CA ALA A 20 -0.82 -22.42 -1.97
C ALA A 20 -0.94 -22.34 -3.52
N LYS A 21 -1.65 -23.29 -4.13
CA LYS A 21 -1.88 -23.32 -5.59
C LYS A 21 -2.78 -22.18 -6.07
N VAL A 22 -3.81 -21.82 -5.29
CA VAL A 22 -4.68 -20.67 -5.56
C VAL A 22 -3.90 -19.36 -5.45
N LEU A 23 -2.97 -19.25 -4.54
CA LEU A 23 -2.16 -18.06 -4.33
C LEU A 23 -1.02 -17.93 -5.37
N ALA A 24 -0.35 -19.02 -5.72
CA ALA A 24 0.63 -19.08 -6.82
C ALA A 24 -0.05 -18.78 -8.18
N GLY A 25 -1.34 -19.11 -8.32
CA GLY A 25 -2.14 -18.72 -9.49
C GLY A 25 -2.60 -17.26 -9.49
N ARG A 26 -2.52 -16.55 -8.36
CA ARG A 26 -2.93 -15.14 -8.23
C ARG A 26 -1.86 -14.13 -8.65
N LEU A 27 -0.61 -14.44 -8.32
CA LEU A 27 0.57 -13.84 -8.94
C LEU A 27 1.17 -14.95 -9.79
N GLY A 28 1.05 -14.87 -11.09
CA GLY A 28 1.81 -15.78 -11.93
C GLY A 28 3.29 -15.76 -11.48
N PRO A 29 4.04 -16.87 -11.62
CA PRO A 29 5.46 -16.94 -11.21
C PRO A 29 6.30 -15.79 -11.74
N THR A 30 5.84 -15.18 -12.84
CA THR A 30 6.46 -14.03 -13.49
C THR A 30 6.26 -12.71 -12.70
N ALA A 31 5.08 -12.45 -12.14
CA ALA A 31 4.83 -11.22 -11.37
C ALA A 31 5.59 -11.20 -10.05
N SER A 32 5.68 -12.33 -9.35
CA SER A 32 6.43 -12.46 -8.09
C SER A 32 7.93 -12.19 -8.26
N ARG A 33 8.54 -12.64 -9.37
CA ARG A 33 9.98 -12.46 -9.63
C ARG A 33 10.38 -11.01 -9.90
N TRP A 34 9.44 -10.16 -10.34
CA TRP A 34 9.72 -8.75 -10.64
C TRP A 34 9.54 -7.82 -9.44
N LEU A 35 8.86 -8.26 -8.37
CA LEU A 35 8.60 -7.41 -7.20
C LEU A 35 9.89 -6.95 -6.50
N GLY A 36 10.86 -7.85 -6.29
CA GLY A 36 12.15 -7.50 -5.70
C GLY A 36 12.95 -6.50 -6.54
N PRO A 37 13.22 -6.78 -7.83
CA PRO A 37 13.85 -5.82 -8.73
C PRO A 37 13.10 -4.49 -8.82
N THR A 38 11.75 -4.50 -8.85
CA THR A 38 10.95 -3.27 -8.83
C THR A 38 11.14 -2.50 -7.54
N ALA A 39 11.08 -3.14 -6.38
CA ALA A 39 11.33 -2.51 -5.10
C ALA A 39 12.72 -1.84 -5.07
N LEU A 40 13.76 -2.58 -5.51
CA LEU A 40 15.12 -2.05 -5.59
C LEU A 40 15.20 -0.83 -6.51
N ALA A 41 14.65 -0.91 -7.71
CA ALA A 41 14.66 0.21 -8.67
C ALA A 41 13.96 1.45 -8.11
N VAL A 42 12.80 1.27 -7.46
CA VAL A 42 12.05 2.38 -6.85
C VAL A 42 12.79 2.96 -5.64
N PHE A 43 13.45 2.14 -4.82
CA PHE A 43 14.28 2.65 -3.73
C PHE A 43 15.53 3.39 -4.23
N VAL A 44 16.11 2.98 -5.37
CA VAL A 44 17.18 3.74 -6.02
C VAL A 44 16.67 5.11 -6.48
N LEU A 45 15.48 5.17 -7.10
CA LEU A 45 14.86 6.45 -7.47
C LEU A 45 14.55 7.31 -6.25
N PHE A 46 14.05 6.72 -5.17
CA PHE A 46 13.84 7.41 -3.90
C PHE A 46 15.14 7.96 -3.32
N ALA A 47 16.23 7.19 -3.37
CA ALA A 47 17.54 7.63 -2.90
C ALA A 47 18.09 8.79 -3.75
N ILE A 48 17.87 8.76 -5.07
CA ILE A 48 18.25 9.86 -5.98
C ILE A 48 17.45 11.12 -5.64
N ASP A 49 16.11 11.01 -5.51
CA ASP A 49 15.26 12.13 -5.13
C ASP A 49 15.66 12.71 -3.76
N THR A 50 15.90 11.85 -2.77
CA THR A 50 16.39 12.25 -1.44
C THR A 50 17.74 12.98 -1.53
N PHE A 51 18.67 12.46 -2.32
CA PHE A 51 19.98 13.10 -2.53
C PHE A 51 19.82 14.49 -3.14
N LEU A 52 19.01 14.64 -4.16
CA LEU A 52 18.74 15.94 -4.80
C LEU A 52 18.11 16.93 -3.82
N VAL A 53 17.16 16.48 -3.01
CA VAL A 53 16.51 17.28 -1.97
C VAL A 53 17.48 17.73 -0.87
N VAL A 54 18.42 16.87 -0.48
CA VAL A 54 19.45 17.22 0.52
C VAL A 54 20.45 18.23 -0.03
N GLN A 55 20.79 18.14 -1.32
CA GLN A 55 21.73 19.05 -1.96
C GLN A 55 21.12 20.43 -2.30
N ASN A 56 19.78 20.48 -2.45
CA ASN A 56 19.07 21.68 -2.89
C ASN A 56 17.84 21.86 -2.01
N GLU A 57 17.79 22.96 -1.29
CA GLU A 57 16.64 23.27 -0.42
C GLU A 57 15.32 23.32 -1.22
N VAL A 58 15.36 23.86 -2.44
CA VAL A 58 14.24 23.90 -3.41
C VAL A 58 14.75 23.44 -4.76
N LEU A 59 14.14 22.41 -5.32
CA LEU A 59 14.50 21.91 -6.65
C LEU A 59 13.97 22.85 -7.75
N PRO A 60 14.65 22.93 -8.92
CA PRO A 60 14.26 23.87 -9.99
C PRO A 60 12.82 23.74 -10.48
N PHE A 61 12.20 22.57 -10.34
CA PHE A 61 10.83 22.31 -10.76
C PHE A 61 9.79 22.50 -9.61
N ASP A 62 10.22 22.63 -8.37
CA ASP A 62 9.31 22.70 -7.21
C ASP A 62 8.39 23.93 -7.27
N VAL A 63 8.96 25.13 -7.41
CA VAL A 63 8.16 26.37 -7.48
C VAL A 63 7.29 26.44 -8.74
N PRO A 64 7.83 26.19 -9.96
CA PRO A 64 6.99 26.25 -11.18
C PRO A 64 5.82 25.27 -11.15
N ILE A 65 6.01 24.04 -10.69
CA ILE A 65 4.92 23.05 -10.60
C ILE A 65 3.92 23.45 -9.51
N ALA A 66 4.38 23.90 -8.34
CA ALA A 66 3.51 24.30 -7.26
C ALA A 66 2.61 25.49 -7.67
N THR A 67 3.20 26.54 -8.23
CA THR A 67 2.45 27.71 -8.70
C THR A 67 1.50 27.37 -9.84
N PHE A 68 1.89 26.49 -10.77
CA PHE A 68 0.99 26.00 -11.82
C PHE A 68 -0.22 25.27 -11.22
N ILE A 69 0.00 24.30 -10.30
CA ILE A 69 -1.10 23.57 -9.64
C ILE A 69 -2.03 24.52 -8.89
N GLN A 70 -1.49 25.55 -8.24
CA GLN A 70 -2.29 26.54 -7.51
C GLN A 70 -3.04 27.52 -8.42
N SER A 71 -2.58 27.73 -9.66
CA SER A 71 -3.26 28.59 -10.63
C SER A 71 -4.47 27.94 -11.31
N VAL A 72 -4.59 26.60 -11.25
CA VAL A 72 -5.68 25.86 -11.87
C VAL A 72 -6.97 25.98 -11.06
N ASN A 73 -8.08 26.28 -11.73
CA ASN A 73 -9.40 26.18 -11.14
C ASN A 73 -9.86 24.71 -11.09
N TRP A 74 -9.69 24.05 -9.95
CA TRP A 74 -10.01 22.62 -9.77
C TRP A 74 -11.52 22.35 -9.64
N GLY A 75 -12.37 23.39 -9.53
CA GLY A 75 -13.82 23.23 -9.40
C GLY A 75 -14.21 22.25 -8.29
N PRO A 76 -15.11 21.27 -8.56
CA PRO A 76 -15.55 20.31 -7.53
C PRO A 76 -14.45 19.38 -6.99
N LEU A 77 -13.30 19.25 -7.68
CA LEU A 77 -12.18 18.44 -7.16
C LEU A 77 -11.54 19.03 -5.91
N VAL A 78 -11.79 20.29 -5.60
CA VAL A 78 -11.34 20.91 -4.35
C VAL A 78 -11.89 20.16 -3.13
N TYR A 79 -13.12 19.68 -3.14
CA TYR A 79 -13.72 18.98 -2.00
C TYR A 79 -12.97 17.70 -1.59
N PRO A 80 -12.69 16.74 -2.51
CA PRO A 80 -11.88 15.57 -2.14
C PRO A 80 -10.42 15.92 -1.85
N MET A 81 -9.84 16.98 -2.43
CA MET A 81 -8.51 17.46 -2.06
C MET A 81 -8.48 17.98 -0.62
N GLU A 82 -9.47 18.75 -0.20
CA GLU A 82 -9.64 19.19 1.18
C GLU A 82 -9.82 18.02 2.15
N LEU A 83 -10.66 17.03 1.78
CA LEU A 83 -10.85 15.82 2.58
C LEU A 83 -9.53 15.08 2.82
N ILE A 84 -8.68 15.00 1.81
CA ILE A 84 -7.33 14.43 1.96
C ILE A 84 -6.50 15.29 2.91
N ASN A 85 -6.53 16.62 2.78
CA ASN A 85 -5.73 17.53 3.60
C ASN A 85 -6.07 17.45 5.09
N ILE A 86 -7.35 17.31 5.43
CA ILE A 86 -7.80 17.18 6.84
C ILE A 86 -7.61 15.77 7.40
N SER A 87 -7.34 14.75 6.55
CA SER A 87 -7.16 13.36 6.97
C SER A 87 -5.80 13.08 7.61
N ALA A 88 -5.17 14.08 8.23
CA ALA A 88 -3.86 13.95 8.88
C ALA A 88 -3.95 13.33 10.28
N GLY A 89 -2.81 12.91 10.80
CA GLY A 89 -2.66 12.47 12.18
C GLY A 89 -3.57 11.28 12.53
N ILE A 90 -4.45 11.47 13.52
CA ILE A 90 -5.33 10.41 14.02
C ILE A 90 -6.26 9.83 12.94
N TRP A 91 -6.69 10.63 11.97
CA TRP A 91 -7.55 10.16 10.89
C TRP A 91 -6.84 9.14 10.00
N GLN A 92 -5.56 9.34 9.68
CA GLN A 92 -4.78 8.34 8.92
C GLN A 92 -4.64 7.03 9.72
N VAL A 93 -4.41 7.15 11.03
CA VAL A 93 -4.34 5.96 11.91
C VAL A 93 -5.67 5.21 11.90
N LEU A 94 -6.79 5.91 12.03
CA LEU A 94 -8.12 5.28 12.00
C LEU A 94 -8.44 4.65 10.65
N ILE A 95 -8.17 5.34 9.54
CA ILE A 95 -8.36 4.81 8.18
C ILE A 95 -7.50 3.54 7.98
N GLY A 96 -6.23 3.61 8.37
CA GLY A 96 -5.31 2.47 8.29
C GLY A 96 -5.77 1.30 9.15
N ALA A 97 -6.17 1.55 10.40
CA ALA A 97 -6.65 0.52 11.32
C ALA A 97 -7.94 -0.16 10.79
N VAL A 98 -8.91 0.61 10.31
CA VAL A 98 -10.14 0.07 9.70
C VAL A 98 -9.80 -0.80 8.48
N ALA A 99 -8.89 -0.34 7.61
CA ALA A 99 -8.48 -1.10 6.44
C ALA A 99 -7.76 -2.41 6.84
N VAL A 100 -6.88 -2.37 7.83
CA VAL A 100 -6.19 -3.56 8.38
C VAL A 100 -7.22 -4.56 8.93
N VAL A 101 -8.13 -4.11 9.79
CA VAL A 101 -9.18 -4.98 10.37
C VAL A 101 -10.07 -5.57 9.28
N ALA A 102 -10.52 -4.76 8.33
CA ALA A 102 -11.34 -5.22 7.22
C ALA A 102 -10.63 -6.31 6.39
N LEU A 103 -9.33 -6.12 6.08
CA LEU A 103 -8.57 -7.13 5.37
C LEU A 103 -8.28 -8.37 6.22
N PHE A 104 -8.11 -8.27 7.53
CA PHE A 104 -8.01 -9.44 8.40
C PHE A 104 -9.29 -10.28 8.39
N ILE A 105 -10.45 -9.65 8.29
CA ILE A 105 -11.75 -10.36 8.16
C ILE A 105 -11.85 -11.05 6.80
N VAL A 106 -11.44 -10.39 5.73
CA VAL A 106 -11.52 -10.92 4.35
C VAL A 106 -10.45 -11.98 4.08
N GLU A 107 -9.21 -11.69 4.45
CA GLU A 107 -8.06 -12.58 4.30
C GLU A 107 -6.95 -12.19 5.26
N ARG A 108 -6.62 -13.07 6.19
CA ARG A 108 -5.61 -12.82 7.23
C ARG A 108 -4.24 -12.44 6.67
N ARG A 109 -3.83 -13.05 5.55
CA ARG A 109 -2.57 -12.71 4.90
C ARG A 109 -2.57 -11.27 4.39
N ALA A 110 -3.65 -10.84 3.75
CA ALA A 110 -3.77 -9.47 3.29
C ALA A 110 -3.75 -8.48 4.46
N GLY A 111 -4.39 -8.82 5.59
CA GLY A 111 -4.31 -8.06 6.83
C GLY A 111 -2.88 -7.91 7.35
N TRP A 112 -2.09 -9.00 7.40
CA TRP A 112 -0.68 -8.94 7.79
C TRP A 112 0.17 -8.11 6.84
N LEU A 113 -0.01 -8.28 5.53
CA LEU A 113 0.71 -7.49 4.52
C LEU A 113 0.40 -6.00 4.68
N LEU A 114 -0.88 -5.63 4.91
CA LEU A 114 -1.27 -4.25 5.12
C LEU A 114 -0.67 -3.70 6.44
N LEU A 115 -0.69 -4.49 7.52
CA LEU A 115 -0.08 -4.10 8.79
C LEU A 115 1.43 -3.85 8.66
N ILE A 116 2.16 -4.75 7.97
CA ILE A 116 3.59 -4.54 7.70
C ILE A 116 3.79 -3.34 6.76
N GLY A 117 2.89 -3.16 5.80
CA GLY A 117 2.86 -1.99 4.91
C GLY A 117 2.82 -0.67 5.69
N SER A 118 2.09 -0.61 6.81
CA SER A 118 1.96 0.59 7.64
C SER A 118 3.28 1.06 8.28
N ILE A 119 4.30 0.21 8.35
CA ILE A 119 5.65 0.58 8.84
C ILE A 119 6.25 1.70 7.98
N SER A 120 5.86 1.83 6.70
CA SER A 120 6.30 2.94 5.84
C SER A 120 5.97 4.32 6.43
N SER A 121 4.85 4.43 7.17
CA SER A 121 4.47 5.67 7.85
C SER A 121 5.37 5.98 9.07
N ALA A 122 5.93 4.96 9.71
CA ALA A 122 6.94 5.17 10.75
C ALA A 122 8.31 5.56 10.15
N LEU A 123 8.67 4.92 9.04
CA LEU A 123 9.89 5.27 8.28
C LEU A 123 9.84 6.72 7.78
N ASP A 124 8.68 7.18 7.28
CA ASP A 124 8.45 8.57 6.88
C ASP A 124 8.81 9.55 7.99
N ASN A 125 8.37 9.30 9.23
CA ASN A 125 8.68 10.17 10.36
C ASN A 125 10.17 10.19 10.71
N ILE A 126 10.86 9.05 10.63
CA ILE A 126 12.31 8.97 10.84
C ILE A 126 13.05 9.77 9.77
N ILE A 127 12.68 9.58 8.49
CA ILE A 127 13.29 10.28 7.36
C ILE A 127 13.10 11.81 7.49
N LYS A 128 11.89 12.26 7.90
CA LYS A 128 11.63 13.68 8.17
C LYS A 128 12.61 14.29 9.17
N LEU A 129 12.86 13.57 10.26
CA LEU A 129 13.79 14.03 11.30
C LEU A 129 15.25 14.09 10.79
N VAL A 130 15.65 13.12 9.97
CA VAL A 130 17.01 13.05 9.41
C VAL A 130 17.24 14.12 8.35
N ILE A 131 16.29 14.28 7.42
CA ILE A 131 16.44 15.22 6.29
C ILE A 131 16.14 16.66 6.71
N SER A 132 15.19 16.85 7.62
CA SER A 132 14.84 18.15 8.23
C SER A 132 14.51 19.26 7.21
N ARG A 133 13.98 18.91 6.02
CA ARG A 133 13.66 19.85 4.95
C ARG A 133 12.55 20.82 5.38
N GLN A 134 12.73 22.10 5.10
CA GLN A 134 11.73 23.13 5.37
C GLN A 134 10.55 23.02 4.38
N ARG A 135 9.38 23.43 4.85
CA ARG A 135 8.17 23.49 4.01
C ARG A 135 8.21 24.69 3.07
N PRO A 136 7.38 24.68 2.00
CA PRO A 136 7.22 25.85 1.15
C PRO A 136 6.89 27.10 1.96
N PRO A 137 7.65 28.18 1.81
CA PRO A 137 7.36 29.45 2.49
C PRO A 137 6.31 30.26 1.70
N ALA A 138 5.62 31.17 2.40
CA ALA A 138 4.50 31.94 1.86
C ALA A 138 4.88 32.99 0.79
N ASP A 139 6.14 33.34 0.67
CA ASP A 139 6.66 34.22 -0.37
C ASP A 139 6.87 33.52 -1.72
N LEU A 140 6.91 32.20 -1.75
CA LEU A 140 7.06 31.41 -2.98
C LEU A 140 5.76 30.73 -3.44
N VAL A 141 4.86 30.37 -2.52
CA VAL A 141 3.61 29.68 -2.82
C VAL A 141 2.47 30.12 -1.89
N HIS A 142 1.23 29.93 -2.31
CA HIS A 142 0.08 30.17 -1.44
C HIS A 142 -0.05 29.06 -0.38
N ILE A 143 -0.12 29.42 0.90
CA ILE A 143 -0.33 28.49 2.00
C ILE A 143 -1.82 28.47 2.35
N LEU A 144 -2.55 27.47 1.86
CA LEU A 144 -3.98 27.31 2.15
C LEU A 144 -4.21 26.58 3.48
N ASN A 145 -3.38 25.58 3.77
CA ASN A 145 -3.47 24.77 5.00
C ASN A 145 -2.12 24.78 5.73
N PRO A 146 -1.91 25.69 6.70
CA PRO A 146 -0.69 25.73 7.48
C PRO A 146 -0.43 24.40 8.18
N THR A 147 0.77 23.88 7.99
CA THR A 147 1.20 22.59 8.57
C THR A 147 2.54 22.76 9.27
N THR A 148 2.73 22.04 10.36
CA THR A 148 3.97 22.09 11.17
C THR A 148 4.90 20.91 10.85
N GLY A 149 6.15 21.01 11.32
CA GLY A 149 7.17 19.98 11.16
C GLY A 149 7.80 19.96 9.77
N PHE A 150 8.68 18.98 9.53
CA PHE A 150 9.46 18.87 8.31
C PHE A 150 8.65 18.41 7.09
N SER A 151 9.16 18.79 5.91
CA SER A 151 8.42 18.62 4.66
C SER A 151 8.66 17.27 3.99
N TYR A 152 9.90 16.79 3.94
CA TYR A 152 10.31 15.63 3.15
C TYR A 152 10.41 14.34 3.96
N PRO A 153 9.87 13.21 3.44
CA PRO A 153 8.91 13.11 2.35
C PRO A 153 7.48 13.47 2.79
N SER A 154 6.52 13.57 1.85
CA SER A 154 5.12 13.84 2.20
C SER A 154 4.44 12.63 2.83
N GLY A 155 4.09 12.69 4.13
CA GLY A 155 3.45 11.59 4.85
C GLY A 155 2.09 11.19 4.29
N HIS A 156 1.29 12.13 3.78
CA HIS A 156 0.05 11.79 3.07
C HIS A 156 0.34 11.00 1.79
N ALA A 157 1.34 11.40 1.01
CA ALA A 157 1.72 10.67 -0.19
C ALA A 157 2.22 9.26 0.13
N VAL A 158 3.06 9.09 1.16
CA VAL A 158 3.46 7.76 1.66
C VAL A 158 2.23 6.94 2.03
N PHE A 159 1.37 7.48 2.92
CA PHE A 159 0.21 6.77 3.47
C PHE A 159 -0.77 6.34 2.38
N PHE A 160 -1.27 7.27 1.56
CA PHE A 160 -2.26 6.95 0.55
C PHE A 160 -1.69 6.10 -0.58
N THR A 161 -0.38 6.16 -0.85
CA THR A 161 0.26 5.31 -1.85
C THR A 161 0.32 3.87 -1.38
N TRP A 162 0.90 3.58 -0.20
CA TRP A 162 1.00 2.20 0.26
C TRP A 162 -0.38 1.60 0.54
N LEU A 163 -1.31 2.37 1.14
CA LEU A 163 -2.66 1.90 1.43
C LEU A 163 -3.40 1.52 0.15
N SER A 164 -3.46 2.44 -0.83
CA SER A 164 -4.17 2.22 -2.09
C SER A 164 -3.56 1.07 -2.90
N PHE A 165 -2.21 1.01 -2.96
CA PHE A 165 -1.51 -0.06 -3.66
C PHE A 165 -1.80 -1.43 -3.04
N MET A 166 -1.70 -1.54 -1.72
CA MET A 166 -1.94 -2.80 -0.99
C MET A 166 -3.42 -3.24 -1.06
N LEU A 167 -4.35 -2.28 -0.99
CA LEU A 167 -5.78 -2.58 -1.19
C LEU A 167 -6.04 -3.06 -2.61
N ALA A 168 -5.52 -2.38 -3.63
CA ALA A 168 -5.69 -2.79 -5.02
C ALA A 168 -5.10 -4.18 -5.27
N PHE A 169 -3.90 -4.44 -4.77
CA PHE A 169 -3.25 -5.74 -4.85
C PHE A 169 -4.08 -6.85 -4.19
N SER A 170 -4.65 -6.56 -3.02
CA SER A 170 -5.47 -7.53 -2.29
C SER A 170 -6.83 -7.76 -2.93
N LEU A 171 -7.50 -6.73 -3.44
CA LEU A 171 -8.87 -6.81 -3.92
C LEU A 171 -8.98 -7.22 -5.39
N ALA A 172 -8.09 -6.74 -6.27
CA ALA A 172 -8.19 -6.99 -7.71
C ALA A 172 -8.28 -8.48 -8.08
N PRO A 173 -7.51 -9.42 -7.47
CA PRO A 173 -7.62 -10.85 -7.79
C PRO A 173 -8.97 -11.49 -7.43
N ARG A 174 -9.74 -10.85 -6.54
CA ARG A 174 -11.04 -11.36 -6.07
C ARG A 174 -12.19 -10.97 -6.99
N LEU A 175 -11.94 -10.01 -7.86
CA LEU A 175 -12.95 -9.49 -8.78
C LEU A 175 -12.98 -10.27 -10.10
N ALA A 176 -14.13 -10.27 -10.77
CA ALA A 176 -14.26 -10.80 -12.11
C ALA A 176 -13.27 -10.15 -13.08
N ARG A 177 -12.75 -10.91 -14.05
CA ARG A 177 -11.66 -10.47 -14.96
C ARG A 177 -11.90 -9.09 -15.59
N ARG A 178 -13.15 -8.81 -15.98
CA ARG A 178 -13.54 -7.55 -16.65
C ARG A 178 -13.50 -6.30 -15.76
N VAL A 179 -13.51 -6.47 -14.43
CA VAL A 179 -13.49 -5.35 -13.46
C VAL A 179 -12.23 -5.32 -12.59
N ARG A 180 -11.26 -6.20 -12.82
CA ARG A 180 -10.00 -6.27 -12.06
C ARG A 180 -9.14 -5.00 -12.14
N ALA A 181 -9.31 -4.20 -13.19
CA ALA A 181 -8.59 -2.95 -13.34
C ALA A 181 -9.10 -1.86 -12.40
N ILE A 182 -10.36 -1.94 -11.94
CA ILE A 182 -11.00 -0.89 -11.14
C ILE A 182 -10.21 -0.55 -9.87
N PRO A 183 -9.80 -1.51 -9.01
CA PRO A 183 -9.00 -1.18 -7.81
C PRO A 183 -7.70 -0.47 -8.14
N TRP A 184 -7.04 -0.80 -9.25
CA TRP A 184 -5.80 -0.15 -9.69
C TRP A 184 -6.03 1.26 -10.22
N ILE A 185 -7.12 1.48 -10.96
CA ILE A 185 -7.52 2.81 -11.43
C ILE A 185 -7.86 3.71 -10.23
N LEU A 186 -8.62 3.20 -9.28
CA LEU A 186 -8.95 3.92 -8.05
C LEU A 186 -7.70 4.23 -7.21
N ALA A 187 -6.78 3.27 -7.08
CA ALA A 187 -5.50 3.48 -6.39
C ALA A 187 -4.70 4.60 -7.05
N GLY A 188 -4.55 4.56 -8.38
CA GLY A 188 -3.89 5.62 -9.15
C GLY A 188 -4.56 6.98 -8.97
N ALA A 189 -5.90 7.02 -9.03
CA ALA A 189 -6.66 8.25 -8.84
C ALA A 189 -6.47 8.85 -7.43
N VAL A 190 -6.51 8.03 -6.37
CA VAL A 190 -6.27 8.47 -4.99
C VAL A 190 -4.84 8.99 -4.83
N ILE A 191 -3.84 8.30 -5.38
CA ILE A 191 -2.43 8.73 -5.31
C ILE A 191 -2.26 10.08 -6.01
N VAL A 192 -2.73 10.21 -7.25
CA VAL A 192 -2.64 11.48 -8.01
C VAL A 192 -3.37 12.60 -7.29
N LEU A 193 -4.59 12.36 -6.81
CA LEU A 193 -5.37 13.34 -6.09
C LEU A 193 -4.68 13.78 -4.79
N THR A 194 -4.05 12.84 -4.08
CA THR A 194 -3.24 13.15 -2.89
C THR A 194 -2.06 14.05 -3.24
N CYS A 195 -1.33 13.73 -4.30
CA CYS A 195 -0.21 14.54 -4.77
C CYS A 195 -0.66 15.97 -5.07
N LEU A 196 -1.73 16.12 -5.86
CA LEU A 196 -2.31 17.41 -6.19
C LEU A 196 -2.77 18.17 -4.94
N ALA A 197 -3.48 17.51 -4.02
CA ALA A 197 -3.99 18.12 -2.79
C ALA A 197 -2.86 18.69 -1.92
N ARG A 198 -1.76 17.97 -1.78
CA ARG A 198 -0.65 18.40 -0.89
C ARG A 198 0.14 19.56 -1.46
N VAL A 199 0.34 19.60 -2.79
CA VAL A 199 0.99 20.72 -3.48
C VAL A 199 0.06 21.92 -3.56
N TRP A 200 -1.22 21.70 -3.92
CA TRP A 200 -2.23 22.74 -3.99
C TRP A 200 -2.42 23.48 -2.64
N ALA A 201 -2.40 22.74 -1.54
CA ALA A 201 -2.50 23.30 -0.19
C ALA A 201 -1.26 24.12 0.23
N GLY A 202 -0.18 24.13 -0.55
CA GLY A 202 1.10 24.75 -0.18
C GLY A 202 1.81 24.04 0.97
N ALA A 203 1.40 22.82 1.29
CA ALA A 203 1.92 22.08 2.44
C ALA A 203 3.23 21.34 2.15
N HIS A 204 3.47 21.00 0.89
CA HIS A 204 4.63 20.22 0.43
C HIS A 204 5.11 20.69 -0.95
N TRP A 205 6.40 20.53 -1.19
CA TRP A 205 6.98 20.64 -2.50
C TRP A 205 6.57 19.46 -3.40
N PRO A 206 6.51 19.62 -4.73
CA PRO A 206 6.34 18.52 -5.69
C PRO A 206 7.33 17.36 -5.46
N SER A 207 8.60 17.66 -5.18
CA SER A 207 9.62 16.65 -4.85
C SER A 207 9.34 15.91 -3.55
N ASP A 208 8.77 16.55 -2.50
CA ASP A 208 8.36 15.85 -1.28
C ASP A 208 7.28 14.80 -1.55
N VAL A 209 6.36 15.15 -2.44
CA VAL A 209 5.25 14.26 -2.83
C VAL A 209 5.76 13.11 -3.67
N LEU A 210 6.70 13.39 -4.60
CA LEU A 210 7.38 12.37 -5.39
C LEU A 210 8.11 11.38 -4.48
N GLY A 211 8.92 11.88 -3.53
CA GLY A 211 9.59 11.04 -2.54
C GLY A 211 8.60 10.18 -1.74
N GLY A 212 7.47 10.75 -1.34
CA GLY A 212 6.42 10.01 -0.63
C GLY A 212 5.81 8.87 -1.47
N VAL A 213 5.54 9.11 -2.75
CA VAL A 213 5.04 8.08 -3.69
C VAL A 213 6.09 6.99 -3.90
N LEU A 214 7.34 7.37 -4.14
CA LEU A 214 8.45 6.41 -4.33
C LEU A 214 8.63 5.54 -3.09
N LEU A 215 8.65 6.11 -1.88
CA LEU A 215 8.74 5.35 -0.65
C LEU A 215 7.54 4.39 -0.50
N GLY A 216 6.31 4.87 -0.74
CA GLY A 216 5.09 4.07 -0.63
C GLY A 216 5.06 2.88 -1.61
N ILE A 217 5.43 3.09 -2.88
CA ILE A 217 5.50 2.02 -3.89
C ILE A 217 6.64 1.06 -3.58
N GLY A 218 7.84 1.58 -3.32
CA GLY A 218 9.03 0.76 -3.03
C GLY A 218 8.81 -0.15 -1.83
N TRP A 219 8.26 0.40 -0.75
CA TRP A 219 7.92 -0.36 0.45
C TRP A 219 6.85 -1.42 0.19
N SER A 220 5.76 -1.05 -0.53
CA SER A 220 4.70 -2.00 -0.87
C SER A 220 5.24 -3.16 -1.73
N ALA A 221 6.05 -2.87 -2.74
CA ALA A 221 6.67 -3.90 -3.59
C ALA A 221 7.61 -4.80 -2.77
N PHE A 222 8.39 -4.22 -1.85
CA PHE A 222 9.25 -4.96 -0.94
C PHE A 222 8.45 -5.91 -0.02
N VAL A 223 7.39 -5.41 0.63
CA VAL A 223 6.54 -6.21 1.51
C VAL A 223 5.89 -7.38 0.74
N LEU A 224 5.42 -7.12 -0.47
CA LEU A 224 4.82 -8.15 -1.33
C LEU A 224 5.84 -9.18 -1.84
N TRP A 225 7.11 -8.80 -1.92
CA TRP A 225 8.21 -9.70 -2.29
C TRP A 225 8.66 -10.61 -1.15
N LEU A 226 8.39 -10.23 0.12
CA LEU A 226 8.80 -11.04 1.27
C LEU A 226 8.29 -12.47 1.17
N PRO A 227 9.14 -13.48 1.48
CA PRO A 227 8.75 -14.88 1.50
C PRO A 227 7.58 -15.16 2.48
N GLU A 228 6.60 -15.95 2.06
CA GLU A 228 5.44 -16.30 2.90
C GLU A 228 5.80 -16.88 4.26
N ARG A 229 6.92 -17.62 4.34
CA ARG A 229 7.42 -18.22 5.59
C ARG A 229 7.78 -17.20 6.67
N TRP A 230 7.99 -15.92 6.29
CA TRP A 230 8.29 -14.83 7.22
C TRP A 230 7.02 -14.12 7.72
N LEU A 231 5.89 -14.41 7.09
CA LEU A 231 4.61 -13.88 7.57
C LEU A 231 4.11 -14.78 8.70
N PRO A 232 3.49 -14.21 9.75
CA PRO A 232 2.91 -15.00 10.83
C PRO A 232 1.95 -16.05 10.28
N SER A 233 2.12 -17.31 10.73
CA SER A 233 1.27 -18.41 10.31
C SER A 233 -0.22 -18.10 10.62
N PRO A 234 -1.16 -18.44 9.74
CA PRO A 234 -2.59 -18.15 9.94
C PRO A 234 -3.26 -18.92 11.08
N THR A 235 -2.52 -19.65 11.90
CA THR A 235 -3.05 -20.52 12.97
C THR A 235 -3.39 -19.75 14.23
N PHE A 236 -4.32 -18.79 14.15
CA PHE A 236 -5.09 -18.40 15.33
C PHE A 236 -6.37 -19.25 15.35
N LYS A 237 -6.36 -20.33 16.14
CA LYS A 237 -7.42 -21.36 16.20
C LYS A 237 -8.79 -20.84 16.71
N TRP A 238 -8.94 -19.54 16.97
CA TRP A 238 -10.12 -18.99 17.63
C TRP A 238 -11.32 -18.74 16.72
N PHE A 239 -11.17 -18.79 15.37
CA PHE A 239 -12.25 -18.48 14.44
C PHE A 239 -12.62 -19.61 13.46
N TYR A 240 -12.03 -20.78 13.60
CA TYR A 240 -12.58 -21.98 12.95
C TYR A 240 -13.51 -22.65 13.94
N PRO A 241 -14.82 -22.80 13.63
CA PRO A 241 -15.62 -23.77 14.34
C PRO A 241 -14.84 -25.10 14.22
N MET A 242 -14.50 -25.68 15.36
CA MET A 242 -14.05 -27.05 15.41
C MET A 242 -15.18 -27.88 14.79
N ASN A 243 -15.03 -28.26 13.51
CA ASN A 243 -15.77 -29.38 13.00
C ASN A 243 -15.37 -30.52 13.95
N SER A 244 -16.33 -30.93 14.75
CA SER A 244 -16.24 -32.13 15.53
C SER A 244 -15.83 -33.26 14.57
N GLU A 245 -14.56 -33.61 14.57
CA GLU A 245 -14.15 -34.92 14.13
C GLU A 245 -14.90 -35.87 15.04
N ALA A 246 -15.92 -36.52 14.45
CA ALA A 246 -16.57 -37.64 15.07
C ALA A 246 -15.44 -38.65 15.35
N ASP A 247 -15.16 -38.90 16.61
CA ASP A 247 -14.33 -40.03 17.05
C ASP A 247 -14.76 -41.27 16.28
N PRO A 248 -13.85 -42.01 15.69
CA PRO A 248 -14.20 -43.32 15.16
C PRO A 248 -14.56 -44.19 16.34
N VAL A 249 -15.87 -44.49 16.42
CA VAL A 249 -16.41 -45.43 17.37
C VAL A 249 -15.64 -46.73 17.26
N ASP A 250 -14.99 -47.10 18.35
CA ASP A 250 -14.45 -48.40 18.68
C ASP A 250 -15.43 -49.53 18.25
N GLN A 251 -15.09 -50.23 17.19
CA GLN A 251 -15.74 -51.48 16.83
C GLN A 251 -14.87 -52.63 17.33
N ARG A 252 -15.29 -53.19 18.44
CA ARG A 252 -14.87 -54.53 18.91
C ARG A 252 -15.45 -55.62 18.03
#